data_a037ba2a98cbca69da9db0c9f6ba2079
#
_entry.id   a037ba2a98cbca69da9db0c9f6ba2079
#
_cell.length_a   1.000
_cell.length_b   1.000
_cell.length_c   1.000
_cell.angle_alpha   90.00
_cell.angle_beta   90.00
_cell.angle_gamma   90.00
#
_symmetry.space_group_name_H-M   'P 1'
#
loop_
_entity.id
_entity.type
_entity.pdbx_description
1 polymer ?
#
loop_
_entity_poly.entity_id
_entity_poly.type
_entity_poly.pdbx_seq_one_letter_code
_entity_poly.pdbx_strand_id
1 'polypeptide(L)'
;GDVGTNAVAIRGNAPQFTQWRLEGIEIPNPTHFADLAGLGGGFLSALSTQVIGNSDFYNGAFPAEYSNALSGVFDMHLRNGNNQKYEHAFQVGLMGIDLASEGPISKKRGSSYLVNYRFSTTSLASGNDINLKYQDLAFKLNFPTRKAGTFSIWGLGLIDRNKADVLERSEWETMGDRSSGYNKLDKLAGGLAHKYVLDENTYIRSSLSATYSKDRSLADLHTDDAIINVADIQNSRWNLVFNSYLNKKFSPRHTNRTGITITELKYDLDYKVSPYWGLNKPMEQISKGSGEST
;
A
#
# COMPACT_ATOMS: atom_id res chain seq x y z
N GLY A 1 -6.07 -18.65 -7.08
CA GLY A 1 -5.76 -17.81 -5.94
C GLY A 1 -5.91 -18.62 -4.65
N ASP A 2 -5.07 -18.34 -3.70
CA ASP A 2 -5.20 -18.93 -2.37
C ASP A 2 -6.29 -18.18 -1.60
N VAL A 3 -7.30 -18.90 -1.14
CA VAL A 3 -8.45 -18.34 -0.41
C VAL A 3 -8.02 -17.73 0.94
N GLY A 4 -6.90 -18.20 1.50
CA GLY A 4 -6.37 -17.72 2.78
C GLY A 4 -5.63 -16.38 2.73
N THR A 5 -5.18 -15.94 1.54
CA THR A 5 -4.30 -14.77 1.41
C THR A 5 -4.85 -13.67 0.50
N ASN A 6 -6.05 -13.79 -0.08
CA ASN A 6 -6.58 -12.86 -1.09
C ASN A 6 -5.58 -12.52 -2.22
N ALA A 7 -4.69 -13.45 -2.52
CA ALA A 7 -3.67 -13.25 -3.54
C ALA A 7 -4.30 -13.26 -4.94
N VAL A 8 -4.12 -12.17 -5.68
CA VAL A 8 -4.66 -12.02 -7.04
C VAL A 8 -3.63 -12.47 -8.05
N ALA A 9 -3.78 -13.68 -8.58
CA ALA A 9 -2.98 -14.17 -9.71
C ALA A 9 -3.63 -13.77 -11.03
N ILE A 10 -2.89 -13.12 -11.92
CA ILE A 10 -3.37 -12.63 -13.21
C ILE A 10 -2.67 -13.39 -14.33
N ARG A 11 -3.44 -14.13 -15.13
CA ARG A 11 -2.91 -14.95 -16.24
C ARG A 11 -1.80 -15.93 -15.82
N GLY A 12 -1.91 -16.50 -14.62
CA GLY A 12 -0.90 -17.42 -14.08
C GLY A 12 0.35 -16.78 -13.49
N ASN A 13 0.48 -15.45 -13.55
CA ASN A 13 1.58 -14.75 -12.92
C ASN A 13 1.37 -14.63 -11.41
N ALA A 14 2.46 -14.66 -10.67
CA ALA A 14 2.43 -14.51 -9.23
C ALA A 14 1.93 -13.11 -8.81
N PRO A 15 1.20 -13.01 -7.70
CA PRO A 15 0.56 -11.76 -7.24
C PRO A 15 1.54 -10.59 -7.05
N GLN A 16 2.79 -10.86 -6.68
CA GLN A 16 3.82 -9.82 -6.50
C GLN A 16 4.16 -9.05 -7.80
N PHE A 17 3.79 -9.57 -8.97
CA PHE A 17 3.99 -8.89 -10.25
C PHE A 17 2.84 -7.96 -10.64
N THR A 18 1.83 -7.84 -9.78
CA THR A 18 0.74 -6.89 -9.96
C THR A 18 1.19 -5.49 -9.57
N GLN A 19 1.03 -4.54 -10.48
CA GLN A 19 1.32 -3.14 -10.22
C GLN A 19 0.11 -2.46 -9.56
N TRP A 20 0.36 -1.79 -8.46
CA TRP A 20 -0.64 -0.99 -7.75
C TRP A 20 -0.35 0.49 -7.97
N ARG A 21 -1.34 1.24 -8.41
CA ARG A 21 -1.21 2.67 -8.64
C ARG A 21 -2.32 3.42 -7.92
N LEU A 22 -1.98 4.59 -7.40
CA LEU A 22 -2.92 5.50 -6.75
C LEU A 22 -2.63 6.93 -7.22
N GLU A 23 -3.67 7.64 -7.67
CA GLU A 23 -3.56 9.02 -8.16
C GLU A 23 -2.50 9.21 -9.26
N GLY A 24 -2.22 8.14 -10.04
CA GLY A 24 -1.33 8.16 -11.21
C GLY A 24 0.13 7.82 -10.92
N ILE A 25 0.48 7.41 -9.71
CA ILE A 25 1.81 6.90 -9.37
C ILE A 25 1.76 5.45 -8.90
N GLU A 26 2.85 4.72 -9.07
CA GLU A 26 3.02 3.41 -8.49
C GLU A 26 3.19 3.52 -6.96
N ILE A 27 2.46 2.68 -6.23
CA ILE A 27 2.51 2.59 -4.77
C ILE A 27 2.86 1.17 -4.32
N PRO A 28 3.39 0.97 -3.11
CA PRO A 28 3.47 -0.36 -2.52
C PRO A 28 2.09 -1.01 -2.46
N ASN A 29 2.04 -2.35 -2.50
CA ASN A 29 0.78 -3.08 -2.39
C ASN A 29 -0.06 -2.55 -1.22
N PRO A 30 -1.26 -2.00 -1.46
CA PRO A 30 -2.08 -1.34 -0.45
C PRO A 30 -2.94 -2.33 0.35
N THR A 31 -2.48 -3.57 0.49
CA THR A 31 -3.17 -4.61 1.26
C THR A 31 -2.43 -4.84 2.57
N HIS A 32 -3.18 -4.91 3.66
CA HIS A 32 -2.65 -5.24 4.97
C HIS A 32 -2.08 -6.65 4.98
N PHE A 33 -0.92 -6.80 5.59
CA PHE A 33 -0.17 -8.06 5.72
C PHE A 33 0.24 -8.70 4.38
N ALA A 34 0.28 -7.92 3.29
CA ALA A 34 0.56 -8.42 1.95
C ALA A 34 1.91 -9.14 1.83
N ASP A 35 2.90 -8.74 2.59
CA ASP A 35 4.28 -9.20 2.46
C ASP A 35 4.67 -10.24 3.53
N LEU A 36 3.75 -10.62 4.43
CA LEU A 36 4.04 -11.58 5.50
C LEU A 36 4.50 -12.96 5.00
N ALA A 37 4.03 -13.37 3.84
CA ALA A 37 4.41 -14.65 3.23
C ALA A 37 5.24 -14.46 1.95
N GLY A 38 5.65 -13.25 1.60
CA GLY A 38 6.38 -12.97 0.37
C GLY A 38 5.59 -13.22 -0.93
N LEU A 39 4.27 -13.46 -0.83
CA LEU A 39 3.42 -13.89 -1.95
C LEU A 39 2.60 -12.75 -2.56
N GLY A 40 2.72 -11.53 -2.05
CA GLY A 40 1.98 -10.36 -2.57
C GLY A 40 0.47 -10.40 -2.30
N GLY A 41 -0.01 -11.36 -1.53
CA GLY A 41 -1.38 -11.43 -1.02
C GLY A 41 -1.55 -10.60 0.25
N GLY A 42 -2.74 -10.65 0.87
CA GLY A 42 -3.02 -9.98 2.13
C GLY A 42 -4.49 -10.13 2.51
N PHE A 43 -4.85 -9.77 3.74
CA PHE A 43 -6.20 -10.06 4.24
C PHE A 43 -7.21 -8.96 3.93
N LEU A 44 -6.80 -7.70 3.92
CA LEU A 44 -7.70 -6.56 3.82
C LEU A 44 -7.03 -5.42 3.06
N SER A 45 -7.73 -4.86 2.05
CA SER A 45 -7.28 -3.66 1.37
C SER A 45 -7.30 -2.46 2.32
N ALA A 46 -6.24 -1.65 2.34
CA ALA A 46 -6.21 -0.37 3.04
C ALA A 46 -7.04 0.73 2.34
N LEU A 47 -7.51 0.46 1.14
CA LEU A 47 -8.38 1.37 0.41
C LEU A 47 -9.84 0.98 0.65
N SER A 48 -10.48 1.67 1.58
CA SER A 48 -11.90 1.52 1.87
C SER A 48 -12.76 1.95 0.67
N THR A 49 -13.90 1.27 0.48
CA THR A 49 -14.91 1.68 -0.51
C THR A 49 -15.46 3.09 -0.25
N GLN A 50 -15.27 3.63 0.93
CA GLN A 50 -15.66 5.00 1.29
C GLN A 50 -14.82 6.06 0.58
N VAL A 51 -13.59 5.72 0.15
CA VAL A 51 -12.63 6.70 -0.41
C VAL A 51 -12.29 6.44 -1.87
N ILE A 52 -12.52 5.24 -2.39
CA ILE A 52 -12.20 4.88 -3.77
C ILE A 52 -13.22 5.51 -4.73
N GLY A 53 -12.69 6.15 -5.77
CA GLY A 53 -13.43 6.61 -6.94
C GLY A 53 -13.38 5.59 -8.08
N ASN A 54 -13.67 6.06 -9.30
CA ASN A 54 -13.54 5.24 -10.50
C ASN A 54 -12.10 4.77 -10.64
N SER A 55 -11.94 3.46 -10.81
CA SER A 55 -10.64 2.79 -10.89
C SER A 55 -10.65 1.85 -12.07
N ASP A 56 -9.51 1.72 -12.73
CA ASP A 56 -9.34 0.87 -13.89
C ASP A 56 -8.48 -0.35 -13.53
N PHE A 57 -8.83 -1.48 -14.12
CA PHE A 57 -8.03 -2.70 -14.05
C PHE A 57 -7.59 -3.12 -15.45
N TYR A 58 -6.27 -3.19 -15.64
CA TYR A 58 -5.66 -3.64 -16.89
C TYR A 58 -5.04 -5.02 -16.69
N ASN A 59 -5.37 -5.96 -17.54
CA ASN A 59 -4.85 -7.33 -17.50
C ASN A 59 -3.95 -7.67 -18.71
N GLY A 60 -3.52 -6.67 -19.46
CA GLY A 60 -2.66 -6.77 -20.65
C GLY A 60 -2.83 -5.57 -21.56
N ALA A 61 -2.03 -5.50 -22.63
CA ALA A 61 -1.97 -4.38 -23.56
C ALA A 61 -1.81 -3.02 -22.84
N PHE A 62 -0.85 -2.96 -21.92
CA PHE A 62 -0.65 -1.81 -21.07
C PHE A 62 -0.28 -0.58 -21.87
N PRO A 63 -0.93 0.57 -21.64
CA PRO A 63 -0.44 1.87 -22.10
C PRO A 63 1.02 2.12 -21.67
N ALA A 64 1.74 2.91 -22.47
CA ALA A 64 3.17 3.20 -22.25
C ALA A 64 3.50 3.81 -20.85
N GLU A 65 2.52 4.43 -20.21
CA GLU A 65 2.65 4.98 -18.85
C GLU A 65 2.78 3.92 -17.74
N TYR A 66 2.52 2.64 -18.04
CA TYR A 66 2.65 1.51 -17.10
C TYR A 66 3.91 0.70 -17.41
N SER A 67 5.07 1.35 -17.42
CA SER A 67 6.34 0.80 -17.90
C SER A 67 6.84 -0.45 -17.17
N ASN A 68 6.48 -0.64 -15.89
CA ASN A 68 6.93 -1.77 -15.07
C ASN A 68 5.86 -2.87 -14.89
N ALA A 69 4.77 -2.82 -15.65
CA ALA A 69 3.68 -3.78 -15.51
C ALA A 69 4.04 -5.13 -16.14
N LEU A 70 4.06 -6.19 -15.33
CA LEU A 70 4.38 -7.56 -15.76
C LEU A 70 3.14 -8.47 -15.80
N SER A 71 2.16 -8.23 -14.95
CA SER A 71 1.01 -9.11 -14.75
C SER A 71 -0.31 -8.37 -14.98
N GLY A 72 -0.65 -7.44 -14.12
CA GLY A 72 -1.82 -6.57 -14.22
C GLY A 72 -1.57 -5.25 -13.50
N VAL A 73 -2.41 -4.27 -13.79
CA VAL A 73 -2.35 -2.94 -13.18
C VAL A 73 -3.70 -2.61 -12.57
N PHE A 74 -3.72 -2.28 -11.29
CA PHE A 74 -4.82 -1.58 -10.64
C PHE A 74 -4.48 -0.09 -10.61
N ASP A 75 -5.16 0.71 -11.43
CA ASP A 75 -5.02 2.17 -11.44
C ASP A 75 -6.22 2.80 -10.70
N MET A 76 -5.96 3.20 -9.49
CA MET A 76 -6.96 3.62 -8.51
C MET A 76 -6.92 5.14 -8.31
N HIS A 77 -8.09 5.69 -8.05
CA HIS A 77 -8.23 7.11 -7.74
C HIS A 77 -9.08 7.30 -6.48
N LEU A 78 -8.67 8.23 -5.64
CA LEU A 78 -9.49 8.68 -4.52
C LEU A 78 -10.58 9.62 -5.06
N ARG A 79 -11.83 9.43 -4.63
CA ARG A 79 -12.89 10.37 -4.95
C ARG A 79 -12.66 11.72 -4.26
N ASN A 80 -13.26 12.76 -4.76
CA ASN A 80 -13.30 14.04 -4.05
C ASN A 80 -14.37 13.99 -2.96
N GLY A 81 -14.13 14.66 -1.84
CA GLY A 81 -15.14 14.82 -0.81
C GLY A 81 -16.32 15.70 -1.26
N ASN A 82 -17.45 15.56 -0.57
CA ASN A 82 -18.63 16.35 -0.82
C ASN A 82 -18.36 17.85 -0.57
N ASN A 83 -18.56 18.69 -1.55
CA ASN A 83 -18.32 20.14 -1.44
C ASN A 83 -19.56 20.95 -1.00
N GLN A 84 -20.69 20.29 -0.70
CA GLN A 84 -21.95 20.92 -0.31
C GLN A 84 -22.38 20.57 1.11
N LYS A 85 -22.17 19.31 1.52
CA LYS A 85 -22.65 18.76 2.79
C LYS A 85 -21.50 18.09 3.54
N TYR A 86 -21.59 18.09 4.87
CA TYR A 86 -20.79 17.21 5.72
C TYR A 86 -21.48 15.85 5.79
N GLU A 87 -20.70 14.81 5.59
CA GLU A 87 -21.16 13.43 5.64
C GLU A 87 -20.16 12.62 6.49
N HIS A 88 -20.68 11.74 7.34
CA HIS A 88 -19.87 10.94 8.23
C HIS A 88 -20.39 9.49 8.18
N ALA A 89 -19.48 8.53 8.11
CA ALA A 89 -19.79 7.12 8.21
C ALA A 89 -19.00 6.48 9.34
N PHE A 90 -19.67 5.61 10.06
CA PHE A 90 -19.08 4.82 11.13
C PHE A 90 -19.50 3.36 10.94
N GLN A 91 -18.53 2.47 10.84
CA GLN A 91 -18.77 1.04 10.69
C GLN A 91 -17.98 0.27 11.75
N VAL A 92 -18.59 -0.75 12.31
CA VAL A 92 -17.96 -1.68 13.24
C VAL A 92 -18.12 -3.09 12.69
N GLY A 93 -17.05 -3.82 12.60
CA GLY A 93 -16.99 -5.20 12.15
C GLY A 93 -16.03 -6.06 12.95
N LEU A 94 -16.03 -7.35 12.69
CA LEU A 94 -15.09 -8.28 13.34
C LEU A 94 -13.63 -7.94 13.08
N MET A 95 -13.34 -7.38 11.91
CA MET A 95 -11.97 -7.06 11.49
C MET A 95 -11.52 -5.69 11.96
N GLY A 96 -12.43 -4.78 12.31
CA GLY A 96 -12.04 -3.44 12.72
C GLY A 96 -13.17 -2.43 12.76
N ILE A 97 -12.77 -1.20 13.04
CA ILE A 97 -13.63 -0.01 13.02
C ILE A 97 -13.19 0.85 11.85
N ASP A 98 -14.15 1.34 11.07
CA ASP A 98 -13.97 2.23 9.91
C ASP A 98 -14.70 3.56 10.17
N LEU A 99 -13.94 4.65 10.10
CA LEU A 99 -14.41 6.01 10.32
C LEU A 99 -14.16 6.82 9.05
N ALA A 100 -15.21 7.32 8.42
CA ALA A 100 -15.10 8.21 7.28
C ALA A 100 -15.77 9.56 7.54
N SER A 101 -15.16 10.62 7.04
CA SER A 101 -15.69 11.97 7.12
C SER A 101 -15.35 12.73 5.84
N GLU A 102 -16.33 13.47 5.33
CA GLU A 102 -16.13 14.36 4.20
C GLU A 102 -16.99 15.61 4.31
N GLY A 103 -16.60 16.64 3.61
CA GLY A 103 -17.37 17.88 3.60
C GLY A 103 -16.66 19.04 2.92
N PRO A 104 -17.36 20.19 2.84
CA PRO A 104 -16.79 21.41 2.28
C PRO A 104 -15.73 22.02 3.19
N ILE A 105 -14.55 22.33 2.64
CA ILE A 105 -13.59 23.26 3.24
C ILE A 105 -14.10 24.69 2.98
N SER A 106 -14.58 24.93 1.77
CA SER A 106 -15.23 26.18 1.39
C SER A 106 -16.30 25.95 0.33
N LYS A 107 -17.57 26.09 0.69
CA LYS A 107 -18.70 25.99 -0.27
C LYS A 107 -18.59 27.00 -1.40
N LYS A 108 -18.16 28.22 -1.09
CA LYS A 108 -18.00 29.31 -2.08
C LYS A 108 -16.95 28.99 -3.14
N ARG A 109 -15.89 28.29 -2.78
CA ARG A 109 -14.80 27.89 -3.68
C ARG A 109 -14.97 26.49 -4.22
N GLY A 110 -15.92 25.70 -3.71
CA GLY A 110 -16.14 24.31 -4.07
C GLY A 110 -15.05 23.37 -3.54
N SER A 111 -14.21 23.82 -2.59
CA SER A 111 -13.16 22.98 -2.01
C SER A 111 -13.71 22.03 -0.96
N SER A 112 -13.16 20.82 -0.93
CA SER A 112 -13.64 19.73 -0.07
C SER A 112 -12.50 18.90 0.52
N TYR A 113 -12.84 18.19 1.59
CA TYR A 113 -11.98 17.15 2.17
C TYR A 113 -12.72 15.82 2.18
N LEU A 114 -11.92 14.76 2.16
CA LEU A 114 -12.31 13.38 2.39
C LEU A 114 -11.24 12.76 3.27
N VAL A 115 -11.63 12.08 4.34
CA VAL A 115 -10.73 11.34 5.22
C VAL A 115 -11.39 10.05 5.64
N ASN A 116 -10.60 8.98 5.72
CA ASN A 116 -11.00 7.69 6.23
C ASN A 116 -9.89 7.14 7.11
N TYR A 117 -10.25 6.68 8.29
CA TYR A 117 -9.33 6.04 9.22
C TYR A 117 -9.90 4.72 9.69
N ARG A 118 -9.08 3.67 9.67
CA ARG A 118 -9.48 2.35 10.16
C ARG A 118 -8.44 1.79 11.12
N PHE A 119 -8.92 0.95 12.04
CA PHE A 119 -8.06 0.20 12.93
C PHE A 119 -8.67 -1.16 13.29
N SER A 120 -7.80 -2.14 13.53
CA SER A 120 -8.21 -3.50 13.81
C SER A 120 -8.78 -3.66 15.22
N THR A 121 -9.80 -4.51 15.33
CA THR A 121 -10.36 -5.00 16.60
C THR A 121 -10.18 -6.51 16.75
N THR A 122 -9.33 -7.12 15.94
CA THR A 122 -9.14 -8.58 15.89
C THR A 122 -8.74 -9.16 17.25
N SER A 123 -7.87 -8.47 18.01
CA SER A 123 -7.48 -8.90 19.35
C SER A 123 -8.60 -8.85 20.38
N LEU A 124 -9.66 -8.06 20.14
CA LEU A 124 -10.84 -8.01 21.00
C LEU A 124 -11.83 -9.12 20.66
N ALA A 125 -11.87 -9.53 19.39
CA ALA A 125 -12.83 -10.52 18.87
C ALA A 125 -12.35 -11.97 19.06
N SER A 126 -11.05 -12.23 19.01
CA SER A 126 -10.45 -13.57 19.04
C SER A 126 -9.67 -13.90 20.31
N GLY A 127 -9.77 -13.06 21.35
CA GLY A 127 -8.88 -13.17 22.50
C GLY A 127 -7.42 -12.88 22.12
N ASN A 128 -6.47 -13.56 22.73
CA ASN A 128 -5.05 -13.36 22.45
C ASN A 128 -4.49 -14.23 21.31
N ASP A 129 -5.33 -15.08 20.71
CA ASP A 129 -4.87 -16.09 19.73
C ASP A 129 -4.48 -15.49 18.38
N ILE A 130 -5.07 -14.36 17.99
CA ILE A 130 -4.75 -13.66 16.74
C ILE A 130 -4.17 -12.28 17.04
N ASN A 131 -2.85 -12.16 16.97
CA ASN A 131 -2.15 -10.91 17.27
C ASN A 131 -1.85 -10.10 16.00
N LEU A 132 -2.87 -9.92 15.15
CA LEU A 132 -2.83 -9.08 13.95
C LEU A 132 -3.40 -7.70 14.27
N LYS A 133 -2.57 -6.68 14.21
CA LYS A 133 -2.98 -5.27 14.42
C LYS A 133 -2.68 -4.47 13.18
N TYR A 134 -3.68 -3.77 12.68
CA TYR A 134 -3.51 -2.85 11.56
C TYR A 134 -4.16 -1.50 11.83
N GLN A 135 -3.64 -0.49 11.16
CA GLN A 135 -4.23 0.84 11.06
C GLN A 135 -3.98 1.37 9.65
N ASP A 136 -4.94 2.08 9.14
CA ASP A 136 -4.76 2.83 7.90
C ASP A 136 -5.46 4.17 7.93
N LEU A 137 -4.91 5.09 7.16
CA LEU A 137 -5.45 6.43 6.93
C LEU A 137 -5.37 6.75 5.46
N ALA A 138 -6.51 7.12 4.86
CA ALA A 138 -6.56 7.68 3.52
C ALA A 138 -7.24 9.03 3.55
N PHE A 139 -6.72 10.00 2.80
CA PHE A 139 -7.35 11.32 2.70
C PHE A 139 -7.12 11.96 1.34
N LYS A 140 -8.02 12.86 0.98
CA LYS A 140 -7.88 13.76 -0.16
C LYS A 140 -8.48 15.12 0.14
N LEU A 141 -7.71 16.17 -0.15
CA LEU A 141 -8.14 17.57 -0.13
C LEU A 141 -8.20 18.06 -1.57
N ASN A 142 -9.30 18.72 -1.94
CA ASN A 142 -9.52 19.18 -3.30
C ASN A 142 -9.79 20.70 -3.30
N PHE A 143 -9.02 21.43 -4.10
CA PHE A 143 -9.04 22.89 -4.17
C PHE A 143 -9.21 23.35 -5.62
N PRO A 144 -10.44 23.39 -6.15
CA PRO A 144 -10.69 23.98 -7.46
C PRO A 144 -10.51 25.50 -7.39
N THR A 145 -9.91 26.05 -8.43
CA THR A 145 -9.71 27.50 -8.59
C THR A 145 -10.41 27.99 -9.86
N ARG A 146 -10.69 29.28 -9.94
CA ARG A 146 -11.39 29.85 -11.10
C ARG A 146 -10.53 29.88 -12.38
N LYS A 147 -9.22 30.09 -12.27
CA LYS A 147 -8.32 30.32 -13.42
C LYS A 147 -7.10 29.41 -13.46
N ALA A 148 -6.66 28.90 -12.31
CA ALA A 148 -5.44 28.12 -12.21
C ALA A 148 -5.67 26.60 -12.17
N GLY A 149 -6.88 26.12 -12.52
CA GLY A 149 -7.21 24.70 -12.48
C GLY A 149 -7.50 24.18 -11.06
N THR A 150 -7.29 22.89 -10.84
CA THR A 150 -7.61 22.22 -9.57
C THR A 150 -6.34 21.69 -8.95
N PHE A 151 -6.10 22.04 -7.69
CA PHE A 151 -5.04 21.46 -6.86
C PHE A 151 -5.63 20.38 -5.95
N SER A 152 -4.91 19.31 -5.73
CA SER A 152 -5.28 18.29 -4.75
C SER A 152 -4.07 17.84 -3.93
N ILE A 153 -4.34 17.50 -2.68
CA ILE A 153 -3.39 16.87 -1.76
C ILE A 153 -4.00 15.54 -1.36
N TRP A 154 -3.23 14.47 -1.38
CA TRP A 154 -3.72 13.16 -1.02
C TRP A 154 -2.67 12.36 -0.25
N GLY A 155 -3.12 11.38 0.49
CA GLY A 155 -2.25 10.47 1.20
C GLY A 155 -2.94 9.16 1.55
N LEU A 156 -2.12 8.13 1.67
CA LEU A 156 -2.45 6.79 2.14
C LEU A 156 -1.33 6.32 3.07
N GLY A 157 -1.68 5.83 4.25
CA GLY A 157 -0.75 5.23 5.18
C GLY A 157 -1.29 3.92 5.73
N LEU A 158 -0.43 2.90 5.82
CA LEU A 158 -0.73 1.61 6.42
C LEU A 158 0.32 1.29 7.48
N ILE A 159 -0.14 0.75 8.60
CA ILE A 159 0.70 0.26 9.68
C ILE A 159 0.22 -1.12 10.08
N ASP A 160 1.06 -2.14 9.89
CA ASP A 160 0.76 -3.51 10.24
C ASP A 160 1.73 -4.02 11.31
N ARG A 161 1.19 -4.74 12.26
CA ARG A 161 1.93 -5.41 13.33
C ARG A 161 1.39 -6.82 13.49
N ASN A 162 2.25 -7.78 13.36
CA ASN A 162 1.94 -9.18 13.62
C ASN A 162 2.93 -9.75 14.62
N LYS A 163 2.44 -10.47 15.60
CA LYS A 163 3.26 -11.21 16.56
C LYS A 163 2.76 -12.65 16.59
N ALA A 164 3.66 -13.58 16.39
CA ALA A 164 3.44 -14.98 16.62
C ALA A 164 4.19 -15.37 17.90
N ASP A 165 3.48 -15.90 18.87
CA ASP A 165 4.06 -16.39 20.12
C ASP A 165 4.35 -17.89 19.97
N VAL A 166 5.38 -18.37 20.67
CA VAL A 166 5.69 -19.79 20.77
C VAL A 166 4.57 -20.50 21.55
N LEU A 167 4.21 -21.73 21.14
CA LEU A 167 3.27 -22.55 21.88
C LEU A 167 3.88 -23.02 23.21
N GLU A 168 3.04 -23.55 24.11
CA GLU A 168 3.54 -24.20 25.31
C GLU A 168 4.39 -25.42 24.96
N ARG A 169 5.46 -25.68 25.74
CA ARG A 169 6.43 -26.73 25.48
C ARG A 169 5.80 -28.13 25.29
N SER A 170 4.69 -28.39 25.98
CA SER A 170 3.92 -29.62 25.87
C SER A 170 3.22 -29.80 24.51
N GLU A 171 3.08 -28.73 23.76
CA GLU A 171 2.39 -28.67 22.45
C GLU A 171 3.38 -28.64 21.27
N TRP A 172 4.68 -28.76 21.54
CA TRP A 172 5.71 -28.73 20.51
C TRP A 172 5.77 -30.01 19.69
N GLU A 173 5.14 -30.04 18.54
CA GLU A 173 5.19 -31.13 17.58
C GLU A 173 6.04 -30.76 16.35
N THR A 174 6.00 -29.49 15.94
CA THR A 174 6.70 -28.99 14.76
C THR A 174 7.65 -27.86 15.10
N MET A 175 8.50 -27.48 14.13
CA MET A 175 9.36 -26.31 14.29
C MET A 175 8.56 -24.99 14.37
N GLY A 176 7.39 -24.94 13.75
CA GLY A 176 6.49 -23.80 13.84
C GLY A 176 6.04 -23.54 15.28
N ASP A 177 5.72 -24.60 16.02
CA ASP A 177 5.24 -24.50 17.40
C ASP A 177 6.30 -23.96 18.36
N ARG A 178 7.58 -24.16 18.00
CA ARG A 178 8.77 -23.69 18.73
C ARG A 178 9.25 -22.30 18.27
N SER A 179 8.58 -21.70 17.31
CA SER A 179 9.01 -20.43 16.74
C SER A 179 8.16 -19.29 17.27
N SER A 180 8.82 -18.19 17.59
CA SER A 180 8.14 -16.91 17.78
C SER A 180 8.60 -15.92 16.72
N GLY A 181 7.75 -14.95 16.39
CA GLY A 181 8.07 -13.99 15.36
C GLY A 181 7.36 -12.66 15.54
N TYR A 182 7.96 -11.64 14.97
CA TYR A 182 7.39 -10.30 14.96
C TYR A 182 7.59 -9.64 13.60
N ASN A 183 6.49 -9.18 13.00
CA ASN A 183 6.53 -8.49 11.72
C ASN A 183 5.96 -7.08 11.86
N LYS A 184 6.68 -6.12 11.28
CA LYS A 184 6.29 -4.72 11.14
C LYS A 184 6.27 -4.37 9.66
N LEU A 185 5.15 -3.84 9.19
CA LEU A 185 5.03 -3.26 7.86
C LEU A 185 4.50 -1.84 8.01
N ASP A 186 5.24 -0.88 7.50
CA ASP A 186 4.85 0.52 7.44
C ASP A 186 4.89 0.96 5.97
N LYS A 187 3.77 1.39 5.41
CA LYS A 187 3.67 1.84 4.02
C LYS A 187 3.00 3.20 3.97
N LEU A 188 3.58 4.10 3.22
CA LEU A 188 3.07 5.46 3.03
C LEU A 188 3.11 5.80 1.54
N ALA A 189 2.10 6.52 1.08
CA ALA A 189 2.08 7.15 -0.23
C ALA A 189 1.35 8.47 -0.11
N GLY A 190 1.79 9.50 -0.83
CA GLY A 190 1.10 10.77 -0.82
C GLY A 190 1.71 11.77 -1.77
N GLY A 191 0.95 12.82 -2.07
CA GLY A 191 1.44 13.81 -3.01
C GLY A 191 0.53 15.00 -3.22
N LEU A 192 1.04 15.88 -4.05
CA LEU A 192 0.37 17.06 -4.58
C LEU A 192 0.07 16.80 -6.06
N ALA A 193 -1.12 17.12 -6.51
CA ALA A 193 -1.46 17.05 -7.92
C ALA A 193 -2.13 18.35 -8.37
N HIS A 194 -1.87 18.73 -9.60
CA HIS A 194 -2.48 19.89 -10.26
C HIS A 194 -3.05 19.44 -11.61
N LYS A 195 -4.29 19.77 -11.86
CA LYS A 195 -4.96 19.54 -13.14
C LYS A 195 -5.39 20.87 -13.72
N TYR A 196 -4.90 21.20 -14.90
CA TYR A 196 -5.25 22.39 -15.64
C TYR A 196 -5.94 22.01 -16.96
N VAL A 197 -7.17 22.48 -17.13
CA VAL A 197 -7.97 22.24 -18.35
C VAL A 197 -7.72 23.39 -19.30
N LEU A 198 -7.17 23.08 -20.49
CA LEU A 198 -6.88 24.03 -21.55
C LEU A 198 -8.12 24.30 -22.40
N ASP A 199 -8.84 23.24 -22.77
CA ASP A 199 -10.09 23.25 -23.50
C ASP A 199 -10.92 22.00 -23.17
N GLU A 200 -12.09 21.82 -23.79
CA GLU A 200 -13.01 20.70 -23.55
C GLU A 200 -12.38 19.32 -23.80
N ASN A 201 -11.33 19.25 -24.63
CA ASN A 201 -10.68 18.03 -25.06
C ASN A 201 -9.23 17.90 -24.57
N THR A 202 -8.69 18.95 -23.91
CA THR A 202 -7.26 19.02 -23.59
C THR A 202 -7.04 19.43 -22.15
N TYR A 203 -6.24 18.66 -21.40
CA TYR A 203 -5.79 19.04 -20.07
C TYR A 203 -4.35 18.61 -19.81
N ILE A 204 -3.70 19.31 -18.91
CA ILE A 204 -2.42 18.94 -18.32
C ILE A 204 -2.67 18.47 -16.90
N ARG A 205 -2.02 17.38 -16.50
CA ARG A 205 -1.93 16.96 -15.11
C ARG A 205 -0.47 16.81 -14.71
N SER A 206 -0.10 17.44 -13.60
CA SER A 206 1.22 17.33 -13.01
C SER A 206 1.10 16.90 -11.56
N SER A 207 2.01 16.07 -11.07
CA SER A 207 2.05 15.63 -9.68
C SER A 207 3.47 15.50 -9.17
N LEU A 208 3.65 15.78 -7.89
CA LEU A 208 4.84 15.47 -7.12
C LEU A 208 4.41 14.61 -5.94
N SER A 209 4.94 13.41 -5.86
CA SER A 209 4.47 12.40 -4.91
C SER A 209 5.65 11.63 -4.32
N ALA A 210 5.47 11.10 -3.11
CA ALA A 210 6.44 10.24 -2.46
C ALA A 210 5.77 8.95 -1.99
N THR A 211 6.54 7.86 -2.03
CA THR A 211 6.15 6.58 -1.41
C THR A 211 7.24 6.11 -0.47
N TYR A 212 6.84 5.41 0.56
CA TYR A 212 7.72 4.78 1.52
C TYR A 212 7.18 3.42 1.91
N SER A 213 8.05 2.43 1.98
CA SER A 213 7.75 1.15 2.61
C SER A 213 8.90 0.71 3.49
N LYS A 214 8.57 0.17 4.65
CA LYS A 214 9.51 -0.48 5.54
C LYS A 214 8.89 -1.75 6.08
N ASP A 215 9.59 -2.85 5.90
CA ASP A 215 9.28 -4.14 6.47
C ASP A 215 10.43 -4.59 7.37
N ARG A 216 10.08 -5.15 8.50
CA ARG A 216 10.99 -5.82 9.41
C ARG A 216 10.36 -7.10 9.91
N SER A 217 11.08 -8.20 9.71
CA SER A 217 10.72 -9.52 10.21
C SER A 217 11.80 -10.04 11.14
N LEU A 218 11.39 -10.41 12.34
CA LEU A 218 12.21 -11.10 13.32
C LEU A 218 11.64 -12.48 13.56
N ALA A 219 12.51 -13.49 13.66
CA ALA A 219 12.09 -14.83 14.06
C ALA A 219 13.10 -15.45 15.03
N ASP A 220 12.57 -16.07 16.06
CA ASP A 220 13.31 -16.78 17.08
C ASP A 220 12.85 -18.24 17.14
N LEU A 221 13.79 -19.14 17.31
CA LEU A 221 13.56 -20.57 17.56
C LEU A 221 13.82 -20.86 19.04
N HIS A 222 12.84 -21.43 19.69
CA HIS A 222 12.93 -21.87 21.07
C HIS A 222 13.37 -23.34 21.11
N THR A 223 14.44 -23.62 21.86
CA THR A 223 14.92 -24.97 22.14
C THR A 223 14.77 -25.28 23.61
N ASP A 224 15.14 -26.48 24.03
CA ASP A 224 15.07 -26.86 25.42
C ASP A 224 15.99 -26.03 26.31
N ASP A 225 17.11 -25.54 25.75
CA ASP A 225 18.19 -24.89 26.50
C ASP A 225 18.30 -23.37 26.18
N ALA A 226 17.79 -22.90 25.07
CA ALA A 226 18.03 -21.53 24.61
C ALA A 226 16.98 -21.00 23.62
N ILE A 227 16.93 -19.66 23.50
CA ILE A 227 16.25 -18.97 22.41
C ILE A 227 17.29 -18.51 21.40
N ILE A 228 17.12 -18.88 20.14
CA ILE A 228 18.05 -18.62 19.05
C ILE A 228 17.40 -17.69 18.05
N ASN A 229 18.00 -16.55 17.81
CA ASN A 229 17.57 -15.67 16.73
C ASN A 229 17.90 -16.34 15.37
N VAL A 230 16.88 -16.61 14.57
CA VAL A 230 17.03 -17.30 13.28
C VAL A 230 16.80 -16.41 12.07
N ALA A 231 16.15 -15.26 12.25
CA ALA A 231 16.02 -14.25 11.19
C ALA A 231 15.90 -12.83 11.75
N ASP A 232 16.61 -11.89 11.14
CA ASP A 232 16.39 -10.44 11.26
C ASP A 232 16.51 -9.85 9.84
N ILE A 233 15.36 -9.55 9.27
CA ILE A 233 15.25 -9.04 7.90
C ILE A 233 14.70 -7.62 7.99
N GLN A 234 15.42 -6.67 7.42
CA GLN A 234 14.95 -5.31 7.24
C GLN A 234 15.06 -4.91 5.79
N ASN A 235 14.00 -4.32 5.29
CA ASN A 235 13.96 -3.75 3.96
C ASN A 235 13.23 -2.41 4.04
N SER A 236 13.82 -1.36 3.48
CA SER A 236 13.14 -0.09 3.31
C SER A 236 13.32 0.42 1.89
N ARG A 237 12.28 1.05 1.39
CA ARG A 237 12.25 1.64 0.06
C ARG A 237 11.56 2.98 0.11
N TRP A 238 12.13 3.94 -0.59
CA TRP A 238 11.60 5.29 -0.70
C TRP A 238 11.68 5.76 -2.15
N ASN A 239 10.59 6.32 -2.66
CA ASN A 239 10.56 6.89 -4.01
C ASN A 239 10.03 8.32 -3.95
N LEU A 240 10.65 9.21 -4.72
CA LEU A 240 10.11 10.51 -5.08
C LEU A 240 9.76 10.49 -6.56
N VAL A 241 8.53 10.83 -6.90
CA VAL A 241 8.00 10.73 -8.26
C VAL A 241 7.48 12.08 -8.71
N PHE A 242 8.06 12.62 -9.77
CA PHE A 242 7.48 13.69 -10.56
C PHE A 242 6.83 13.09 -11.81
N ASN A 243 5.56 13.40 -12.02
CA ASN A 243 4.84 12.98 -13.22
C ASN A 243 4.12 14.19 -13.82
N SER A 244 4.22 14.38 -15.14
CA SER A 244 3.47 15.41 -15.85
C SER A 244 3.09 14.92 -17.23
N TYR A 245 1.82 15.07 -17.61
CA TYR A 245 1.34 14.68 -18.92
C TYR A 245 0.26 15.62 -19.46
N LEU A 246 0.25 15.73 -20.81
CA LEU A 246 -0.80 16.32 -21.60
C LEU A 246 -1.72 15.20 -22.10
N ASN A 247 -3.00 15.34 -21.85
CA ASN A 247 -4.02 14.46 -22.45
C ASN A 247 -4.83 15.26 -23.47
N LYS A 248 -4.90 14.77 -24.70
CA LYS A 248 -5.67 15.39 -25.78
C LYS A 248 -6.55 14.37 -26.48
N LYS A 249 -7.83 14.64 -26.50
CA LYS A 249 -8.83 13.88 -27.25
C LYS A 249 -9.08 14.54 -28.61
N PHE A 250 -8.63 13.92 -29.68
CA PHE A 250 -8.80 14.42 -31.04
C PHE A 250 -10.16 14.03 -31.63
N SER A 251 -10.68 12.87 -31.23
CA SER A 251 -11.98 12.37 -31.66
C SER A 251 -12.51 11.34 -30.65
N PRO A 252 -13.77 10.86 -30.77
CA PRO A 252 -14.27 9.77 -29.93
C PRO A 252 -13.43 8.49 -29.95
N ARG A 253 -12.65 8.27 -31.02
CA ARG A 253 -11.82 7.08 -31.22
C ARG A 253 -10.32 7.35 -31.07
N HIS A 254 -9.90 8.58 -30.90
CA HIS A 254 -8.49 8.95 -30.85
C HIS A 254 -8.19 9.88 -29.70
N THR A 255 -7.47 9.37 -28.71
CA THR A 255 -6.95 10.11 -27.56
C THR A 255 -5.44 9.88 -27.49
N ASN A 256 -4.70 10.94 -27.28
CA ASN A 256 -3.26 10.88 -27.03
C ASN A 256 -2.95 11.34 -25.61
N ARG A 257 -2.06 10.62 -24.94
CA ARG A 257 -1.46 11.04 -23.67
C ARG A 257 0.05 11.01 -23.84
N THR A 258 0.67 12.17 -23.67
CA THR A 258 2.13 12.34 -23.77
C THR A 258 2.62 12.99 -22.51
N GLY A 259 3.67 12.45 -21.91
CA GLY A 259 4.19 12.96 -20.66
C GLY A 259 5.57 12.45 -20.32
N ILE A 260 6.01 12.82 -19.12
CA ILE A 260 7.27 12.43 -18.53
C ILE A 260 7.03 11.99 -17.08
N THR A 261 7.69 10.92 -16.69
CA THR A 261 7.77 10.48 -15.29
C THR A 261 9.24 10.38 -14.91
N ILE A 262 9.61 11.03 -13.81
CA ILE A 262 10.94 10.95 -13.22
C ILE A 262 10.78 10.37 -11.83
N THR A 263 11.53 9.31 -11.52
CA THR A 263 11.48 8.64 -10.23
C THR A 263 12.88 8.56 -9.65
N GLU A 264 13.08 9.15 -8.48
CA GLU A 264 14.23 8.86 -7.63
C GLU A 264 13.86 7.74 -6.67
N LEU A 265 14.61 6.64 -6.70
CA LEU A 265 14.40 5.45 -5.90
C LEU A 265 15.58 5.27 -4.95
N LYS A 266 15.28 5.09 -3.66
CA LYS A 266 16.26 4.70 -2.64
C LYS A 266 15.83 3.44 -1.95
N TYR A 267 16.77 2.55 -1.67
CA TYR A 267 16.53 1.34 -0.89
C TYR A 267 17.64 1.08 0.11
N ASP A 268 17.28 0.42 1.18
CA ASP A 268 18.18 -0.12 2.19
C ASP A 268 17.71 -1.51 2.56
N LEU A 269 18.63 -2.49 2.51
CA LEU A 269 18.38 -3.90 2.77
C LEU A 269 19.41 -4.44 3.76
N ASP A 270 18.95 -5.05 4.83
CA ASP A 270 19.75 -5.83 5.77
C ASP A 270 19.07 -7.18 6.00
N TYR A 271 19.69 -8.26 5.50
CA TYR A 271 19.11 -9.59 5.45
C TYR A 271 20.00 -10.58 6.18
N LYS A 272 19.60 -10.98 7.38
CA LYS A 272 20.30 -11.96 8.22
C LYS A 272 19.36 -13.10 8.50
N VAL A 273 19.80 -14.31 8.19
CA VAL A 273 19.07 -15.55 8.51
C VAL A 273 20.03 -16.64 8.94
N SER A 274 19.54 -17.57 9.73
CA SER A 274 20.29 -18.80 10.00
C SER A 274 20.24 -19.69 8.75
N PRO A 275 21.40 -20.09 8.20
CA PRO A 275 21.45 -20.91 6.98
C PRO A 275 20.88 -22.31 7.19
N TYR A 276 20.76 -22.71 8.43
CA TYR A 276 20.26 -24.04 8.84
C TYR A 276 19.14 -23.82 9.86
N TRP A 277 18.00 -23.37 9.39
CA TRP A 277 16.82 -23.20 10.23
C TRP A 277 16.58 -24.47 11.07
N GLY A 278 16.69 -24.34 12.38
CA GLY A 278 16.48 -25.44 13.32
C GLY A 278 17.71 -26.24 13.74
N LEU A 279 18.92 -25.91 13.29
CA LEU A 279 20.15 -26.60 13.66
C LEU A 279 21.05 -25.84 14.62
N ASN A 280 20.50 -24.95 15.45
CA ASN A 280 21.24 -24.25 16.51
C ASN A 280 22.44 -23.43 15.98
N LYS A 281 22.36 -22.91 14.75
CA LYS A 281 23.43 -22.10 14.18
C LYS A 281 23.07 -20.62 14.19
N PRO A 282 24.07 -19.76 14.43
CA PRO A 282 23.83 -18.30 14.45
C PRO A 282 23.40 -17.79 13.08
N MET A 283 22.76 -16.62 13.08
CA MET A 283 22.42 -15.90 11.85
C MET A 283 23.68 -15.52 11.08
N GLU A 284 23.61 -15.64 9.77
CA GLU A 284 24.61 -15.15 8.84
C GLU A 284 24.07 -13.97 8.03
N GLN A 285 24.94 -13.05 7.67
CA GLN A 285 24.60 -11.94 6.78
C GLN A 285 24.49 -12.46 5.36
N ILE A 286 23.26 -12.61 4.85
CA ILE A 286 23.00 -13.08 3.48
C ILE A 286 23.15 -11.94 2.48
N SER A 287 22.58 -10.77 2.80
CA SER A 287 22.68 -9.58 1.97
C SER A 287 22.63 -8.32 2.81
N LYS A 288 23.43 -7.34 2.44
CA LYS A 288 23.36 -6.00 2.99
C LYS A 288 23.72 -5.00 1.89
N GLY A 289 22.91 -4.00 1.73
CA GLY A 289 23.17 -2.97 0.72
C GLY A 289 22.16 -1.85 0.77
N SER A 290 22.60 -0.72 0.27
CA SER A 290 21.76 0.43 0.01
C SER A 290 22.11 0.99 -1.35
N GLY A 291 21.16 1.67 -1.98
CA GLY A 291 21.41 2.28 -3.28
C GLY A 291 20.34 3.29 -3.63
N GLU A 292 20.65 4.06 -4.66
CA GLU A 292 19.75 5.02 -5.27
C GLU A 292 19.81 4.94 -6.78
N SER A 293 18.72 5.28 -7.45
CA SER A 293 18.60 5.33 -8.91
C SER A 293 17.58 6.39 -9.29
N THR A 294 17.85 7.06 -10.40
CA THR A 294 16.95 8.07 -10.99
C THR A 294 16.54 7.67 -12.38
#